data_caaaa41ba1ab24b0c3672e6d76bb97b5
#
_entry.id   caaaa41ba1ab24b0c3672e6d76bb97b5
#
_cell.length_a   1.000
_cell.length_b   1.000
_cell.length_c   1.000
_cell.angle_alpha   90.00
_cell.angle_beta   90.00
_cell.angle_gamma   90.00
#
_symmetry.space_group_name_H-M   'P 1'
#
loop_
_entity.id
_entity.type
_entity.pdbx_description
1 polymer ?
#
loop_
_entity_poly.entity_id
_entity_poly.type
_entity_poly.pdbx_seq_one_letter_code
_entity_poly.pdbx_strand_id
1 'polypeptide(L)'
;MQRFLDDLHSDLDSPNGALNWKLYITDNDSSDDFVEFIRTKGHTYNIENLFLRKNIGYSAACNYMASKSNSNIIGLLNSDVWMKNSDVNKIQEIFDNNPDIHILGPKQRDEYGRVTHAGITGTGSKPVMRGWMVSDKDDTMVRDRLECVTVSGSAYFIRREVWDAMTNNEEYRKLHPEAEGAFLPTPHYYEETWCSYFARHLGYNVVYDGSVSIGHSWHASSAKPGEGVSHVDHYFPISREIFRKACDHLE
;
A
#
# COMPACT_ATOMS: atom_id res chain seq x y z
N MET A 1 -10.29 10.69 0.47
CA MET A 1 -10.63 10.24 1.85
C MET A 1 -12.14 10.09 2.07
N GLN A 2 -13.03 11.10 1.89
CA GLN A 2 -14.48 10.94 2.11
C GLN A 2 -15.05 9.75 1.33
N ARG A 3 -14.80 9.70 0.02
CA ARG A 3 -15.23 8.59 -0.84
C ARG A 3 -14.73 7.23 -0.32
N PHE A 4 -13.47 7.13 0.13
CA PHE A 4 -12.93 5.91 0.72
C PHE A 4 -13.75 5.44 1.92
N LEU A 5 -14.07 6.36 2.84
CA LEU A 5 -14.86 6.03 4.03
C LEU A 5 -16.30 5.62 3.69
N ASP A 6 -16.93 6.34 2.76
CA ASP A 6 -18.29 6.05 2.33
C ASP A 6 -18.38 4.69 1.60
N ASP A 7 -17.44 4.40 0.68
CA ASP A 7 -17.39 3.14 -0.06
C ASP A 7 -17.07 1.97 0.88
N LEU A 8 -16.11 2.13 1.81
CA LEU A 8 -15.73 1.10 2.77
C LEU A 8 -16.89 0.69 3.70
N HIS A 9 -17.81 1.62 3.98
CA HIS A 9 -18.95 1.38 4.85
C HIS A 9 -20.26 1.13 4.09
N SER A 10 -20.26 1.24 2.77
CA SER A 10 -21.47 1.19 1.94
C SER A 10 -22.20 -0.16 1.95
N ASP A 11 -21.52 -1.26 2.22
CA ASP A 11 -22.04 -2.62 2.20
C ASP A 11 -22.00 -3.34 3.57
N LEU A 12 -21.89 -2.57 4.67
CA LEU A 12 -21.92 -3.09 6.05
C LEU A 12 -23.29 -3.62 6.47
N ASP A 13 -24.37 -3.14 5.87
CA ASP A 13 -25.75 -3.57 6.15
C ASP A 13 -26.07 -4.97 5.56
N SER A 14 -25.11 -5.62 4.91
CA SER A 14 -25.28 -6.98 4.44
C SER A 14 -25.23 -7.98 5.61
N PRO A 15 -25.92 -9.15 5.53
CA PRO A 15 -25.93 -10.16 6.60
C PRO A 15 -24.55 -10.67 7.03
N ASN A 16 -23.53 -10.43 6.21
CA ASN A 16 -22.12 -10.77 6.47
C ASN A 16 -21.29 -9.56 6.92
N GLY A 17 -21.92 -8.46 7.31
CA GLY A 17 -21.30 -7.16 7.60
C GLY A 17 -20.55 -7.06 8.93
N ALA A 18 -20.14 -8.16 9.55
CA ALA A 18 -19.22 -8.10 10.66
C ALA A 18 -17.88 -7.51 10.18
N LEU A 19 -17.44 -6.42 10.82
CA LEU A 19 -16.12 -5.84 10.58
C LEU A 19 -15.03 -6.78 11.07
N ASN A 20 -14.35 -7.46 10.15
CA ASN A 20 -13.16 -8.27 10.44
C ASN A 20 -11.85 -7.47 10.37
N TRP A 21 -11.96 -6.14 10.29
CA TRP A 21 -10.84 -5.22 10.14
C TRP A 21 -10.97 -4.02 11.07
N LYS A 22 -9.84 -3.39 11.34
CA LYS A 22 -9.75 -2.12 12.06
C LYS A 22 -9.04 -1.10 11.17
N LEU A 23 -9.62 0.09 11.06
CA LEU A 23 -9.03 1.18 10.28
C LEU A 23 -8.26 2.14 11.17
N TYR A 24 -7.01 2.39 10.79
CA TYR A 24 -6.16 3.45 11.34
C TYR A 24 -5.97 4.52 10.29
N ILE A 25 -6.13 5.78 10.63
CA ILE A 25 -5.77 6.90 9.76
C ILE A 25 -4.65 7.67 10.44
N THR A 26 -3.50 7.75 9.76
CA THR A 26 -2.39 8.57 10.23
C THR A 26 -2.40 9.90 9.48
N ASP A 27 -2.59 10.97 10.23
CA ASP A 27 -2.33 12.32 9.76
C ASP A 27 -0.84 12.60 9.85
N ASN A 28 -0.21 12.91 8.72
CA ASN A 28 1.22 13.18 8.61
C ASN A 28 1.49 14.68 8.41
N ASP A 29 0.95 15.51 9.32
CA ASP A 29 1.06 16.96 9.31
C ASP A 29 0.28 17.63 8.15
N SER A 30 -1.00 17.30 8.06
CA SER A 30 -1.94 17.90 7.09
C SER A 30 -2.51 19.23 7.61
N SER A 31 -3.35 19.88 6.79
CA SER A 31 -4.05 21.10 7.18
C SER A 31 -5.04 20.87 8.33
N ASP A 32 -5.32 21.93 9.12
CA ASP A 32 -6.27 21.89 10.22
C ASP A 32 -7.66 21.41 9.80
N ASP A 33 -8.12 21.81 8.61
CA ASP A 33 -9.42 21.37 8.07
C ASP A 33 -9.46 19.85 7.86
N PHE A 34 -8.36 19.26 7.39
CA PHE A 34 -8.28 17.82 7.22
C PHE A 34 -8.22 17.09 8.57
N VAL A 35 -7.47 17.62 9.52
CA VAL A 35 -7.39 17.08 10.90
C VAL A 35 -8.77 17.08 11.55
N GLU A 36 -9.54 18.17 11.44
CA GLU A 36 -10.91 18.25 11.96
C GLU A 36 -11.85 17.28 11.24
N PHE A 37 -11.71 17.16 9.92
CA PHE A 37 -12.47 16.18 9.14
C PHE A 37 -12.26 14.76 9.66
N ILE A 38 -11.00 14.28 9.82
CA ILE A 38 -10.75 12.91 10.28
C ILE A 38 -11.14 12.69 11.75
N ARG A 39 -11.06 13.70 12.62
CA ARG A 39 -11.58 13.61 14.01
C ARG A 39 -13.08 13.38 14.02
N THR A 40 -13.82 14.19 13.24
CA THR A 40 -15.28 14.06 13.15
C THR A 40 -15.68 12.70 12.58
N LYS A 41 -15.01 12.24 11.52
CA LYS A 41 -15.30 10.93 10.89
C LYS A 41 -14.85 9.76 11.75
N GLY A 42 -13.81 9.90 12.56
CA GLY A 42 -13.34 8.87 13.49
C GLY A 42 -14.43 8.35 14.40
N HIS A 43 -15.27 9.24 14.93
CA HIS A 43 -16.42 8.85 15.75
C HIS A 43 -17.52 8.14 14.96
N THR A 44 -17.77 8.56 13.71
CA THR A 44 -18.83 7.99 12.87
C THR A 44 -18.49 6.58 12.40
N TYR A 45 -17.24 6.33 12.03
CA TYR A 45 -16.80 5.11 11.35
C TYR A 45 -15.93 4.18 12.20
N ASN A 46 -15.82 4.42 13.51
CA ASN A 46 -14.97 3.63 14.43
C ASN A 46 -13.50 3.54 13.95
N ILE A 47 -12.93 4.68 13.59
CA ILE A 47 -11.58 4.81 13.10
C ILE A 47 -10.66 5.18 14.26
N GLU A 48 -9.48 4.59 14.31
CA GLU A 48 -8.41 5.04 15.19
C GLU A 48 -7.54 6.07 14.47
N ASN A 49 -7.63 7.33 14.91
CA ASN A 49 -6.89 8.44 14.32
C ASN A 49 -5.53 8.59 15.04
N LEU A 50 -4.46 8.64 14.26
CA LEU A 50 -3.10 8.85 14.72
C LEU A 50 -2.60 10.20 14.17
N PHE A 51 -2.31 11.16 15.05
CA PHE A 51 -1.86 12.48 14.64
C PHE A 51 -0.36 12.65 14.90
N LEU A 52 0.39 12.87 13.84
CA LEU A 52 1.81 13.19 13.92
C LEU A 52 1.99 14.71 14.04
N ARG A 53 3.00 15.14 14.78
CA ARG A 53 3.26 16.57 15.02
C ARG A 53 4.08 17.22 13.90
N LYS A 54 4.56 16.41 12.95
CA LYS A 54 5.35 16.85 11.80
C LYS A 54 5.26 15.79 10.72
N ASN A 55 5.45 16.19 9.48
CA ASN A 55 5.61 15.26 8.37
C ASN A 55 6.91 14.47 8.53
N ILE A 56 6.79 13.16 8.72
CA ILE A 56 7.92 12.22 8.88
C ILE A 56 8.20 11.42 7.61
N GLY A 57 7.51 11.74 6.51
CA GLY A 57 7.60 11.01 5.24
C GLY A 57 6.65 9.81 5.18
N TYR A 58 6.44 9.30 3.97
CA TYR A 58 5.46 8.23 3.72
C TYR A 58 5.89 6.91 4.36
N SER A 59 7.12 6.48 4.10
CA SER A 59 7.67 5.23 4.64
C SER A 59 7.58 5.15 6.17
N ALA A 60 8.05 6.20 6.86
CA ALA A 60 8.03 6.25 8.32
C ALA A 60 6.59 6.27 8.88
N ALA A 61 5.67 6.99 8.21
CA ALA A 61 4.26 7.00 8.61
C ALA A 61 3.61 5.61 8.45
N CYS A 62 3.89 4.89 7.36
CA CYS A 62 3.43 3.51 7.15
C CYS A 62 4.00 2.55 8.19
N ASN A 63 5.30 2.63 8.49
CA ASN A 63 5.95 1.84 9.53
C ASN A 63 5.32 2.10 10.90
N TYR A 64 5.07 3.37 11.22
CA TYR A 64 4.40 3.78 12.45
C TYR A 64 2.98 3.21 12.55
N MET A 65 2.16 3.32 11.49
CA MET A 65 0.82 2.72 11.47
C MET A 65 0.86 1.20 11.68
N ALA A 66 1.75 0.51 10.97
CA ALA A 66 1.89 -0.93 11.08
C ALA A 66 2.24 -1.37 12.52
N SER A 67 3.03 -0.56 13.25
CA SER A 67 3.38 -0.82 14.65
C SER A 67 2.20 -0.70 15.63
N LYS A 68 1.12 -0.02 15.24
CA LYS A 68 -0.09 0.18 16.07
C LYS A 68 -1.10 -0.96 15.95
N SER A 69 -0.93 -1.82 14.97
CA SER A 69 -1.80 -2.97 14.74
C SER A 69 -1.14 -4.27 15.20
N ASN A 70 -1.94 -5.21 15.68
CA ASN A 70 -1.55 -6.60 15.96
C ASN A 70 -2.33 -7.60 15.07
N SER A 71 -2.97 -7.13 14.01
CA SER A 71 -3.71 -7.96 13.07
C SER A 71 -2.76 -8.91 12.31
N ASN A 72 -3.27 -10.09 11.93
CA ASN A 72 -2.52 -11.09 11.15
C ASN A 72 -2.17 -10.63 9.74
N ILE A 73 -2.97 -9.70 9.19
CA ILE A 73 -2.75 -9.06 7.90
C ILE A 73 -2.70 -7.55 8.12
N ILE A 74 -1.74 -6.90 7.51
CA ILE A 74 -1.60 -5.45 7.47
C ILE A 74 -1.96 -4.99 6.07
N GLY A 75 -2.92 -4.06 5.94
CA GLY A 75 -3.22 -3.35 4.71
C GLY A 75 -2.73 -1.91 4.81
N LEU A 76 -1.78 -1.53 3.96
CA LEU A 76 -1.31 -0.15 3.81
C LEU A 76 -1.97 0.46 2.58
N LEU A 77 -2.69 1.56 2.78
CA LEU A 77 -3.53 2.18 1.75
C LEU A 77 -3.23 3.68 1.65
N ASN A 78 -3.10 4.18 0.44
CA ASN A 78 -3.07 5.62 0.20
C ASN A 78 -4.44 6.26 0.46
N SER A 79 -4.44 7.54 0.79
CA SER A 79 -5.66 8.31 1.08
C SER A 79 -6.56 8.54 -0.14
N ASP A 80 -6.08 8.27 -1.35
CA ASP A 80 -6.77 8.42 -2.63
C ASP A 80 -7.17 7.07 -3.27
N VAL A 81 -7.06 5.98 -2.51
CA VAL A 81 -7.65 4.67 -2.82
C VAL A 81 -9.11 4.66 -2.38
N TRP A 82 -9.98 3.92 -3.07
CA TRP A 82 -11.32 3.58 -2.60
C TRP A 82 -11.64 2.12 -2.87
N MET A 83 -12.27 1.48 -1.87
CA MET A 83 -12.65 0.08 -1.88
C MET A 83 -13.83 -0.15 -0.96
N LYS A 84 -14.56 -1.23 -1.16
CA LYS A 84 -15.70 -1.63 -0.33
C LYS A 84 -15.29 -2.59 0.79
N ASN A 85 -16.12 -2.74 1.79
CA ASN A 85 -15.96 -3.78 2.81
C ASN A 85 -15.89 -5.18 2.19
N SER A 86 -16.70 -5.46 1.17
CA SER A 86 -16.66 -6.74 0.43
C SER A 86 -15.30 -7.00 -0.25
N ASP A 87 -14.56 -5.97 -0.68
CA ASP A 87 -13.22 -6.12 -1.22
C ASP A 87 -12.23 -6.51 -0.12
N VAL A 88 -12.34 -5.90 1.07
CA VAL A 88 -11.51 -6.26 2.24
C VAL A 88 -11.75 -7.71 2.64
N ASN A 89 -13.02 -8.13 2.73
CA ASN A 89 -13.38 -9.52 3.06
C ASN A 89 -12.81 -10.50 2.04
N LYS A 90 -12.87 -10.16 0.76
CA LYS A 90 -12.31 -10.99 -0.30
C LYS A 90 -10.78 -11.08 -0.24
N ILE A 91 -10.10 -10.01 0.13
CA ILE A 91 -8.65 -10.03 0.38
C ILE A 91 -8.33 -10.96 1.56
N GLN A 92 -9.11 -10.89 2.64
CA GLN A 92 -8.96 -11.80 3.78
C GLN A 92 -9.16 -13.26 3.35
N GLU A 93 -10.21 -13.57 2.58
CA GLU A 93 -10.46 -14.92 2.05
C GLU A 93 -9.32 -15.43 1.16
N ILE A 94 -8.70 -14.55 0.36
CA ILE A 94 -7.54 -14.92 -0.45
C ILE A 94 -6.38 -15.36 0.44
N PHE A 95 -6.07 -14.62 1.49
CA PHE A 95 -5.02 -14.99 2.43
C PHE A 95 -5.35 -16.28 3.20
N ASP A 96 -6.59 -16.45 3.66
CA ASP A 96 -7.03 -17.61 4.44
C ASP A 96 -6.95 -18.91 3.62
N ASN A 97 -7.30 -18.83 2.34
CA ASN A 97 -7.32 -19.98 1.44
C ASN A 97 -5.96 -20.25 0.74
N ASN A 98 -4.98 -19.35 0.86
CA ASN A 98 -3.70 -19.45 0.19
C ASN A 98 -2.56 -19.08 1.15
N PRO A 99 -2.12 -20.01 1.99
CA PRO A 99 -1.08 -19.75 3.00
C PRO A 99 0.29 -19.39 2.40
N ASP A 100 0.51 -19.70 1.13
CA ASP A 100 1.70 -19.38 0.35
C ASP A 100 1.71 -17.94 -0.21
N ILE A 101 0.59 -17.20 -0.11
CA ILE A 101 0.56 -15.77 -0.43
C ILE A 101 0.99 -14.98 0.80
N HIS A 102 2.09 -14.25 0.69
CA HIS A 102 2.68 -13.50 1.78
C HIS A 102 2.46 -11.99 1.64
N ILE A 103 2.53 -11.50 0.41
CA ILE A 103 2.24 -10.13 0.02
C ILE A 103 1.25 -10.16 -1.15
N LEU A 104 0.23 -9.32 -1.07
CA LEU A 104 -0.86 -9.25 -2.06
C LEU A 104 -1.09 -7.81 -2.53
N GLY A 105 -1.17 -7.62 -3.84
CA GLY A 105 -1.67 -6.39 -4.47
C GLY A 105 -2.91 -6.66 -5.31
N PRO A 106 -4.04 -5.97 -5.05
CA PRO A 106 -5.23 -6.06 -5.89
C PRO A 106 -5.07 -5.28 -7.20
N LYS A 107 -5.95 -5.54 -8.17
CA LYS A 107 -6.08 -4.70 -9.36
C LYS A 107 -6.52 -3.29 -8.95
N GLN A 108 -5.93 -2.27 -9.57
CA GLN A 108 -6.32 -0.88 -9.36
C GLN A 108 -6.76 -0.23 -10.66
N ARG A 109 -7.78 0.65 -10.57
CA ARG A 109 -8.33 1.42 -11.68
C ARG A 109 -8.52 2.87 -11.28
N ASP A 110 -8.31 3.78 -12.24
CA ASP A 110 -8.67 5.18 -12.06
C ASP A 110 -10.18 5.45 -12.24
N GLU A 111 -10.59 6.70 -12.12
CA GLU A 111 -11.97 7.15 -12.26
C GLU A 111 -12.51 6.94 -13.70
N TYR A 112 -11.62 6.78 -14.67
CA TYR A 112 -11.98 6.55 -16.09
C TYR A 112 -12.04 5.07 -16.42
N GLY A 113 -11.78 4.18 -15.46
CA GLY A 113 -11.74 2.74 -15.64
C GLY A 113 -10.49 2.26 -16.36
N ARG A 114 -9.37 3.02 -16.30
CA ARG A 114 -8.07 2.56 -16.82
C ARG A 114 -7.32 1.82 -15.72
N VAL A 115 -6.65 0.75 -16.08
CA VAL A 115 -5.83 -0.03 -15.15
C VAL A 115 -4.60 0.79 -14.74
N THR A 116 -4.47 1.05 -13.45
CA THR A 116 -3.30 1.74 -12.86
C THR A 116 -2.34 0.78 -12.17
N HIS A 117 -2.81 -0.45 -11.87
CA HIS A 117 -1.96 -1.53 -11.37
C HIS A 117 -2.56 -2.91 -11.68
N ALA A 118 -1.74 -3.79 -12.26
CA ALA A 118 -2.06 -5.20 -12.51
C ALA A 118 -0.84 -6.11 -12.27
N GLY A 119 -0.06 -5.81 -11.24
CA GLY A 119 1.20 -6.49 -10.93
C GLY A 119 2.40 -5.86 -11.66
N ILE A 120 3.55 -5.97 -11.06
CA ILE A 120 4.84 -5.56 -11.61
C ILE A 120 5.72 -6.79 -11.72
N THR A 121 6.10 -7.12 -12.95
CA THR A 121 6.93 -8.28 -13.31
C THR A 121 8.32 -7.85 -13.78
N GLY A 122 9.11 -8.76 -14.31
CA GLY A 122 10.47 -8.48 -14.77
C GLY A 122 11.50 -8.71 -13.66
N THR A 123 12.48 -7.83 -13.58
CA THR A 123 13.51 -7.86 -12.53
C THR A 123 13.51 -6.54 -11.76
N GLY A 124 14.16 -6.50 -10.58
CA GLY A 124 14.29 -5.27 -9.81
C GLY A 124 14.90 -4.12 -10.61
N SER A 125 15.83 -4.42 -11.52
CA SER A 125 16.47 -3.43 -12.41
C SER A 125 15.65 -3.10 -13.67
N LYS A 126 14.70 -3.95 -14.06
CA LYS A 126 13.84 -3.79 -15.25
C LYS A 126 12.39 -4.19 -14.91
N PRO A 127 11.70 -3.41 -14.08
CA PRO A 127 10.31 -3.67 -13.75
C PRO A 127 9.42 -3.46 -14.99
N VAL A 128 8.43 -4.33 -15.15
CA VAL A 128 7.43 -4.25 -16.22
C VAL A 128 6.05 -4.09 -15.59
N MET A 129 5.43 -2.94 -15.78
CA MET A 129 4.08 -2.66 -15.33
C MET A 129 3.07 -3.31 -16.28
N ARG A 130 2.26 -4.20 -15.74
CA ARG A 130 1.29 -4.96 -16.53
C ARG A 130 0.00 -4.17 -16.72
N GLY A 131 -0.53 -4.14 -17.95
CA GLY A 131 -1.83 -3.54 -18.27
C GLY A 131 -1.93 -2.03 -18.05
N TRP A 132 -0.81 -1.33 -17.94
CA TRP A 132 -0.76 0.09 -17.59
C TRP A 132 -1.58 0.97 -18.54
N MET A 133 -2.50 1.75 -17.98
CA MET A 133 -3.39 2.71 -18.66
C MET A 133 -4.30 2.10 -19.75
N VAL A 134 -4.46 0.78 -19.77
CA VAL A 134 -5.43 0.12 -20.65
C VAL A 134 -6.84 0.28 -20.07
N SER A 135 -7.83 0.55 -20.92
CA SER A 135 -9.22 0.69 -20.50
C SER A 135 -9.77 -0.65 -20.00
N ASP A 136 -10.36 -0.66 -18.82
CA ASP A 136 -10.97 -1.82 -18.16
C ASP A 136 -12.32 -1.44 -17.51
N LYS A 137 -13.17 -0.76 -18.29
CA LYS A 137 -14.46 -0.23 -17.78
C LYS A 137 -15.37 -1.32 -17.23
N ASP A 138 -15.31 -2.51 -17.82
CA ASP A 138 -16.15 -3.65 -17.45
C ASP A 138 -15.49 -4.56 -16.40
N ASP A 139 -14.32 -4.17 -15.90
CA ASP A 139 -13.56 -4.95 -14.90
C ASP A 139 -13.26 -6.40 -15.33
N THR A 140 -12.96 -6.59 -16.62
CA THR A 140 -12.74 -7.91 -17.22
C THR A 140 -11.29 -8.23 -17.53
N MET A 141 -10.45 -7.19 -17.67
CA MET A 141 -9.04 -7.37 -17.96
C MET A 141 -8.25 -7.78 -16.73
N VAL A 142 -7.17 -8.52 -16.96
CA VAL A 142 -6.17 -8.89 -15.94
C VAL A 142 -6.79 -9.36 -14.62
N ARG A 143 -7.71 -10.31 -14.71
CA ARG A 143 -8.38 -10.95 -13.56
C ARG A 143 -7.61 -12.13 -12.96
N ASP A 144 -6.56 -12.55 -13.62
CA ASP A 144 -5.72 -13.67 -13.19
C ASP A 144 -4.93 -13.34 -11.93
N ARG A 145 -4.38 -14.38 -11.34
CA ARG A 145 -3.40 -14.31 -10.27
C ARG A 145 -2.01 -14.48 -10.86
N LEU A 146 -1.04 -13.71 -10.38
CA LEU A 146 0.31 -13.71 -10.90
C LEU A 146 1.33 -13.47 -9.80
N GLU A 147 2.38 -14.28 -9.76
CA GLU A 147 3.56 -13.99 -8.96
C GLU A 147 4.31 -12.76 -9.54
N CYS A 148 4.66 -11.82 -8.68
CA CYS A 148 5.20 -10.53 -9.05
C CYS A 148 6.56 -10.27 -8.41
N VAL A 149 7.32 -9.34 -8.98
CA VAL A 149 8.52 -8.77 -8.35
C VAL A 149 8.11 -7.85 -7.21
N THR A 150 7.08 -7.04 -7.46
CA THR A 150 6.46 -6.17 -6.47
C THR A 150 5.01 -5.88 -6.85
N VAL A 151 4.26 -5.32 -5.92
CA VAL A 151 2.93 -4.75 -6.12
C VAL A 151 2.91 -3.29 -5.66
N SER A 152 1.89 -2.53 -6.06
CA SER A 152 1.82 -1.09 -5.79
C SER A 152 1.66 -0.78 -4.31
N GLY A 153 2.45 0.17 -3.80
CA GLY A 153 2.35 0.69 -2.43
C GLY A 153 1.07 1.45 -2.13
N SER A 154 0.29 1.86 -3.15
CA SER A 154 -0.99 2.53 -2.93
C SER A 154 -2.07 1.63 -2.31
N ALA A 155 -1.96 0.29 -2.49
CA ALA A 155 -2.77 -0.71 -1.81
C ALA A 155 -1.94 -2.00 -1.65
N TYR A 156 -1.32 -2.14 -0.51
CA TYR A 156 -0.32 -3.15 -0.20
C TYR A 156 -0.75 -3.97 1.00
N PHE A 157 -0.98 -5.27 0.82
CA PHE A 157 -1.40 -6.17 1.90
C PHE A 157 -0.30 -7.19 2.18
N ILE A 158 0.08 -7.35 3.44
CA ILE A 158 1.18 -8.21 3.87
C ILE A 158 0.80 -8.98 5.14
N ARG A 159 1.23 -10.25 5.24
CA ARG A 159 1.12 -11.01 6.48
C ARG A 159 1.99 -10.41 7.57
N ARG A 160 1.45 -10.33 8.78
CA ARG A 160 2.16 -9.84 9.98
C ARG A 160 3.48 -10.58 10.19
N GLU A 161 3.49 -11.88 10.06
CA GLU A 161 4.70 -12.69 10.24
C GLU A 161 5.84 -12.30 9.29
N VAL A 162 5.51 -11.93 8.04
CA VAL A 162 6.49 -11.46 7.05
C VAL A 162 7.00 -10.07 7.41
N TRP A 163 6.08 -9.18 7.78
CA TRP A 163 6.42 -7.84 8.24
C TRP A 163 7.38 -7.88 9.43
N ASP A 164 7.08 -8.72 10.41
CA ASP A 164 7.88 -8.86 11.64
C ASP A 164 9.22 -9.55 11.35
N ALA A 165 9.25 -10.57 10.48
CA ALA A 165 10.49 -11.22 10.05
C ALA A 165 11.44 -10.24 9.38
N MET A 166 10.93 -9.34 8.53
CA MET A 166 11.74 -8.31 7.88
C MET A 166 12.20 -7.25 8.88
N THR A 167 11.28 -6.73 9.71
CA THR A 167 11.58 -5.70 10.71
C THR A 167 12.65 -6.15 11.70
N ASN A 168 12.68 -7.45 12.06
CA ASN A 168 13.62 -8.04 13.00
C ASN A 168 14.85 -8.69 12.33
N ASN A 169 14.97 -8.63 11.00
CA ASN A 169 16.10 -9.19 10.29
C ASN A 169 17.40 -8.45 10.65
N GLU A 170 18.43 -9.21 11.05
CA GLU A 170 19.69 -8.64 11.54
C GLU A 170 20.44 -7.85 10.46
N GLU A 171 20.47 -8.34 9.22
CA GLU A 171 21.12 -7.64 8.11
C GLU A 171 20.40 -6.33 7.78
N TYR A 172 19.07 -6.38 7.68
CA TYR A 172 18.28 -5.18 7.47
C TYR A 172 18.49 -4.16 8.59
N ARG A 173 18.52 -4.58 9.84
CA ARG A 173 18.75 -3.70 11.00
C ARG A 173 20.17 -3.12 11.04
N LYS A 174 21.17 -3.84 10.56
CA LYS A 174 22.55 -3.31 10.45
C LYS A 174 22.65 -2.25 9.36
N LEU A 175 21.97 -2.44 8.23
CA LEU A 175 22.01 -1.51 7.10
C LEU A 175 21.13 -0.29 7.33
N HIS A 176 20.01 -0.46 8.01
CA HIS A 176 19.00 0.57 8.24
C HIS A 176 18.58 0.61 9.71
N PRO A 177 19.48 1.01 10.63
CA PRO A 177 19.20 1.03 12.07
C PRO A 177 18.08 2.02 12.44
N GLU A 178 17.84 3.03 11.57
CA GLU A 178 16.77 4.02 11.71
C GLU A 178 15.40 3.53 11.24
N ALA A 179 15.31 2.39 10.54
CA ALA A 179 14.04 1.85 10.08
C ALA A 179 13.24 1.27 11.24
N GLU A 180 12.02 1.75 11.42
CA GLU A 180 11.10 1.30 12.48
C GLU A 180 10.12 0.22 12.02
N GLY A 181 10.23 -0.27 10.79
CA GLY A 181 9.37 -1.29 10.17
C GLY A 181 9.98 -1.86 8.90
N ALA A 182 9.16 -2.58 8.12
CA ALA A 182 9.63 -3.30 6.93
C ALA A 182 9.82 -2.39 5.69
N PHE A 183 9.22 -1.21 5.67
CA PHE A 183 9.41 -0.26 4.58
C PHE A 183 10.75 0.45 4.72
N LEU A 184 11.51 0.48 3.61
CA LEU A 184 12.80 1.16 3.51
C LEU A 184 12.62 2.66 3.82
N PRO A 185 13.51 3.28 4.61
CA PRO A 185 13.43 4.70 4.95
C PRO A 185 13.84 5.60 3.77
N THR A 186 13.02 5.59 2.71
CA THR A 186 13.11 6.49 1.57
C THR A 186 12.26 7.73 1.80
N PRO A 187 12.58 8.87 1.19
CA PRO A 187 11.73 10.06 1.28
C PRO A 187 10.33 9.82 0.73
N HIS A 188 10.22 9.13 -0.39
CA HIS A 188 9.01 8.67 -1.07
C HIS A 188 9.39 7.81 -2.27
N TYR A 189 8.60 6.79 -2.59
CA TYR A 189 8.84 5.75 -3.61
C TYR A 189 9.89 4.70 -3.21
N TYR A 190 9.74 3.50 -3.71
CA TYR A 190 10.59 2.33 -3.52
C TYR A 190 10.55 1.69 -2.13
N GLU A 191 9.79 2.20 -1.18
CA GLU A 191 9.61 1.59 0.14
C GLU A 191 8.96 0.22 0.05
N GLU A 192 7.83 0.11 -0.67
CA GLU A 192 7.11 -1.13 -0.91
C GLU A 192 7.83 -2.04 -1.91
N THR A 193 8.53 -1.43 -2.86
CA THR A 193 9.34 -2.18 -3.83
C THR A 193 10.48 -2.90 -3.12
N TRP A 194 11.15 -2.22 -2.20
CA TRP A 194 12.15 -2.83 -1.33
C TRP A 194 11.54 -3.93 -0.47
N CYS A 195 10.41 -3.65 0.18
CA CYS A 195 9.73 -4.62 1.03
C CYS A 195 9.41 -5.91 0.26
N SER A 196 8.88 -5.80 -0.96
CA SER A 196 8.62 -6.92 -1.83
C SER A 196 9.89 -7.65 -2.25
N TYR A 197 10.94 -6.93 -2.63
CA TYR A 197 12.20 -7.49 -3.06
C TYR A 197 12.88 -8.27 -1.94
N PHE A 198 12.98 -7.68 -0.75
CA PHE A 198 13.58 -8.30 0.40
C PHE A 198 12.76 -9.49 0.93
N ALA A 199 11.44 -9.39 0.93
CA ALA A 199 10.57 -10.53 1.26
C ALA A 199 10.84 -11.73 0.32
N ARG A 200 10.97 -11.49 -0.99
CA ARG A 200 11.33 -12.54 -1.95
C ARG A 200 12.72 -13.11 -1.70
N HIS A 201 13.71 -12.30 -1.33
CA HIS A 201 15.04 -12.77 -0.95
C HIS A 201 14.98 -13.71 0.27
N LEU A 202 14.06 -13.46 1.20
CA LEU A 202 13.79 -14.33 2.34
C LEU A 202 12.91 -15.56 2.01
N GLY A 203 12.48 -15.72 0.76
CA GLY A 203 11.69 -16.87 0.29
C GLY A 203 10.18 -16.69 0.38
N TYR A 204 9.68 -15.45 0.60
CA TYR A 204 8.26 -15.15 0.62
C TYR A 204 7.72 -14.79 -0.76
N ASN A 205 6.46 -15.14 -1.03
CA ASN A 205 5.83 -14.89 -2.31
C ASN A 205 5.09 -13.56 -2.33
N VAL A 206 5.28 -12.81 -3.42
CA VAL A 206 4.58 -11.56 -3.75
C VAL A 206 3.63 -11.82 -4.89
N VAL A 207 2.34 -11.56 -4.69
CA VAL A 207 1.28 -11.96 -5.62
C VAL A 207 0.39 -10.77 -5.97
N TYR A 208 0.10 -10.62 -7.24
CA TYR A 208 -1.01 -9.83 -7.74
C TYR A 208 -2.24 -10.73 -7.87
N ASP A 209 -3.41 -10.27 -7.42
CA ASP A 209 -4.69 -10.96 -7.64
C ASP A 209 -5.73 -10.02 -8.25
N GLY A 210 -6.02 -10.22 -9.53
CA GLY A 210 -6.98 -9.42 -10.29
C GLY A 210 -8.45 -9.76 -10.03
N SER A 211 -8.75 -10.73 -9.18
CA SER A 211 -10.12 -11.04 -8.76
C SER A 211 -10.70 -10.00 -7.82
N VAL A 212 -9.84 -9.22 -7.13
CA VAL A 212 -10.21 -8.01 -6.38
C VAL A 212 -9.82 -6.79 -7.19
N SER A 213 -10.75 -5.84 -7.35
CA SER A 213 -10.52 -4.63 -8.13
C SER A 213 -10.99 -3.41 -7.37
N ILE A 214 -10.04 -2.56 -7.02
CA ILE A 214 -10.24 -1.33 -6.25
C ILE A 214 -9.98 -0.09 -7.10
N GLY A 215 -10.38 1.06 -6.61
CA GLY A 215 -10.12 2.34 -7.27
C GLY A 215 -8.93 3.06 -6.66
N HIS A 216 -8.22 3.85 -7.49
CA HIS A 216 -7.10 4.70 -7.08
C HIS A 216 -7.04 5.95 -7.95
N SER A 217 -7.19 7.14 -7.34
CA SER A 217 -7.05 8.44 -8.03
C SER A 217 -5.58 8.74 -8.28
N TRP A 218 -5.02 8.05 -9.26
CA TRP A 218 -3.60 8.12 -9.57
C TRP A 218 -3.12 9.57 -9.77
N HIS A 219 -2.04 9.97 -9.08
CA HIS A 219 -1.47 11.33 -9.04
C HIS A 219 -2.32 12.43 -8.39
N ALA A 220 -3.30 12.11 -7.55
CA ALA A 220 -4.09 13.13 -6.86
C ALA A 220 -3.23 14.06 -5.98
N SER A 221 -2.10 13.57 -5.44
CA SER A 221 -1.21 14.33 -4.56
C SER A 221 0.13 14.74 -5.17
N SER A 222 0.53 14.20 -6.34
CA SER A 222 1.90 14.32 -6.84
C SER A 222 2.09 15.37 -7.94
N ALA A 223 1.05 16.01 -8.44
CA ALA A 223 1.16 16.99 -9.53
C ALA A 223 0.11 18.10 -9.42
N LYS A 224 0.46 19.21 -8.76
CA LYS A 224 -0.24 20.47 -9.04
C LYS A 224 0.44 21.14 -10.22
N PRO A 225 -0.25 21.34 -11.37
CA PRO A 225 0.31 22.07 -12.50
C PRO A 225 0.71 23.49 -12.05
N GLY A 226 1.98 23.86 -12.21
CA GLY A 226 2.49 25.19 -11.95
C GLY A 226 3.29 25.42 -10.67
N GLU A 227 3.43 24.44 -9.81
CA GLU A 227 4.24 24.52 -8.58
C GLU A 227 5.57 23.77 -8.74
N GLY A 228 6.59 24.38 -9.36
CA GLY A 228 8.00 23.92 -9.30
C GLY A 228 8.27 22.52 -9.88
N VAL A 229 9.35 21.87 -9.40
CA VAL A 229 9.72 20.49 -9.75
C VAL A 229 8.65 19.54 -9.20
N SER A 230 8.13 18.63 -10.03
CA SER A 230 7.14 17.68 -9.58
C SER A 230 7.69 16.83 -8.42
N HIS A 231 6.83 16.39 -7.52
CA HIS A 231 7.20 15.51 -6.41
C HIS A 231 7.90 14.23 -6.90
N VAL A 232 7.48 13.71 -8.04
CA VAL A 232 8.11 12.55 -8.71
C VAL A 232 9.54 12.88 -9.12
N ASP A 233 9.74 13.99 -9.82
CA ASP A 233 11.08 14.38 -10.33
C ASP A 233 12.07 14.67 -9.20
N HIS A 234 11.56 15.11 -8.04
CA HIS A 234 12.39 15.41 -6.89
C HIS A 234 12.81 14.16 -6.12
N TYR A 235 11.83 13.31 -5.71
CA TYR A 235 12.12 12.20 -4.79
C TYR A 235 12.48 10.90 -5.49
N PHE A 236 11.95 10.63 -6.68
CA PHE A 236 12.18 9.37 -7.37
C PHE A 236 13.67 9.05 -7.62
N PRO A 237 14.51 9.97 -8.09
CA PRO A 237 15.94 9.71 -8.26
C PRO A 237 16.65 9.38 -6.93
N ILE A 238 16.29 10.09 -5.85
CA ILE A 238 16.89 9.92 -4.52
C ILE A 238 16.54 8.54 -3.98
N SER A 239 15.26 8.21 -3.98
CA SER A 239 14.76 6.95 -3.44
C SER A 239 15.23 5.75 -4.27
N ARG A 240 15.33 5.90 -5.59
CA ARG A 240 15.90 4.87 -6.47
C ARG A 240 17.37 4.56 -6.14
N GLU A 241 18.16 5.57 -5.82
CA GLU A 241 19.55 5.36 -5.43
C GLU A 241 19.68 4.67 -4.06
N ILE A 242 18.82 5.04 -3.09
CA ILE A 242 18.74 4.36 -1.79
C ILE A 242 18.35 2.90 -1.98
N PHE A 243 17.31 2.64 -2.77
CA PHE A 243 16.84 1.29 -3.10
C PHE A 243 17.94 0.45 -3.78
N ARG A 244 18.63 1.02 -4.81
CA ARG A 244 19.72 0.33 -5.50
C ARG A 244 20.83 -0.09 -4.55
N LYS A 245 21.27 0.83 -3.68
CA LYS A 245 22.29 0.52 -2.66
C LYS A 245 21.83 -0.55 -1.69
N ALA A 246 20.58 -0.52 -1.28
CA ALA A 246 20.02 -1.54 -0.40
C ALA A 246 19.99 -2.93 -1.08
N CYS A 247 19.68 -3.00 -2.39
CA CYS A 247 19.73 -4.25 -3.15
C CYS A 247 21.15 -4.78 -3.34
N ASP A 248 22.14 -3.91 -3.60
CA ASP A 248 23.54 -4.29 -3.78
C ASP A 248 24.13 -5.04 -2.54
N HIS A 249 23.49 -4.91 -1.38
CA HIS A 249 23.90 -5.63 -0.16
C HIS A 249 23.28 -7.03 -0.01
N LEU A 250 22.29 -7.36 -0.86
CA LEU A 250 21.65 -8.68 -0.85
C LEU A 250 22.22 -9.65 -1.90
N GLU A 251 23.07 -9.15 -2.82
CA GLU A 251 23.78 -9.92 -3.84
C GLU A 251 25.17 -10.33 -3.34
#